data_ad8701639a50b90479b78035be222dfb
#
_entry.id   ad8701639a50b90479b78035be222dfb
#
_cell.length_a   1.000
_cell.length_b   1.000
_cell.length_c   1.000
_cell.angle_alpha   90.00
_cell.angle_beta   90.00
_cell.angle_gamma   90.00
#
_symmetry.space_group_name_H-M   'P 1'
#
loop_
_entity.id
_entity.type
_entity.pdbx_description
1 polymer ?
#
loop_
_entity_poly.entity_id
_entity_poly.type
_entity_poly.pdbx_seq_one_letter_code
_entity_poly.pdbx_strand_id
1 'polypeptide(L)'
;VVPEINVPGHATAAIAAYPELGSIDTPLVPSSEWGVFPNLVNVEEPTITFLENVLGEVVQLFPGTYVHIGGDEAVKDQWEASAREQARMRQVGAKTEMDLQGYLVERLEKYLAGHGKRRIGWDEILEAKLPPEATVMSWRGTEGGLKAARQGHDVVMSPSNRTYLDYLQTASPNEPPGRPALITLQDVYAFEPVPPSLTPEQAKHILGGQANLWTEYVSSTEQAEAKYWPRALAVADVTWAPSAARDWNGFLRRLGPQFATLDRLDVDYRIPEVAGLDDDVLLLEPRVRLQLFS
;
A
#
# COMPACT_ATOMS: atom_id res chain seq x y z
N VAL A 1 4.07 14.00 -0.20
CA VAL A 1 3.00 13.16 0.39
C VAL A 1 1.98 12.84 -0.70
N VAL A 2 1.61 11.58 -0.81
CA VAL A 2 0.48 11.10 -1.63
C VAL A 2 -0.63 10.70 -0.67
N PRO A 3 -1.73 11.45 -0.59
CA PRO A 3 -2.86 11.09 0.27
C PRO A 3 -3.64 9.94 -0.34
N GLU A 4 -4.24 9.09 0.50
CA GLU A 4 -5.13 8.02 0.08
C GLU A 4 -6.52 8.20 0.68
N ILE A 5 -7.54 8.15 -0.18
CA ILE A 5 -8.96 8.04 0.19
C ILE A 5 -9.45 6.73 -0.41
N ASN A 6 -9.42 5.68 0.39
CA ASN A 6 -9.71 4.33 -0.09
C ASN A 6 -11.21 4.09 -0.27
N VAL A 7 -11.61 3.72 -1.50
CA VAL A 7 -12.98 3.37 -1.89
C VAL A 7 -12.97 2.30 -3.02
N PRO A 8 -14.02 1.48 -3.18
CA PRO A 8 -15.27 1.46 -2.42
C PRO A 8 -15.20 0.68 -1.11
N GLY A 9 -14.17 -0.15 -0.92
CA GLY A 9 -13.90 -0.90 0.30
C GLY A 9 -13.21 -0.07 1.38
N HIS A 10 -12.86 -0.71 2.49
CA HIS A 10 -12.20 -0.09 3.65
C HIS A 10 -12.92 1.17 4.19
N ALA A 11 -14.23 1.26 3.94
CA ALA A 11 -15.05 2.44 4.21
C ALA A 11 -15.95 2.31 5.46
N THR A 12 -15.80 1.24 6.26
CA THR A 12 -16.68 0.96 7.42
C THR A 12 -16.78 2.14 8.37
N ALA A 13 -15.67 2.82 8.70
CA ALA A 13 -15.68 3.97 9.59
C ALA A 13 -16.38 5.19 8.96
N ALA A 14 -16.19 5.43 7.67
CA ALA A 14 -16.88 6.50 6.96
C ALA A 14 -18.39 6.23 6.90
N ILE A 15 -18.83 5.00 6.61
CA ILE A 15 -20.23 4.60 6.58
C ILE A 15 -20.84 4.65 7.99
N ALA A 16 -20.08 4.30 9.04
CA ALA A 16 -20.56 4.43 10.42
C ALA A 16 -20.84 5.88 10.79
N ALA A 17 -20.03 6.83 10.28
CA ALA A 17 -20.21 8.28 10.52
C ALA A 17 -21.28 8.89 9.61
N TYR A 18 -21.44 8.39 8.39
CA TYR A 18 -22.36 8.86 7.36
C TYR A 18 -23.09 7.66 6.75
N PRO A 19 -24.16 7.15 7.41
CA PRO A 19 -24.84 5.91 7.01
C PRO A 19 -25.37 5.94 5.57
N GLU A 20 -25.71 7.11 5.05
CA GLU A 20 -26.16 7.31 3.67
C GLU A 20 -25.13 6.93 2.60
N LEU A 21 -23.85 6.82 2.98
CA LEU A 21 -22.79 6.35 2.07
C LEU A 21 -22.80 4.84 1.87
N GLY A 22 -23.42 4.09 2.79
CA GLY A 22 -23.41 2.61 2.75
C GLY A 22 -24.30 2.03 1.64
N SER A 23 -23.94 0.84 1.20
CA SER A 23 -24.74 0.07 0.22
C SER A 23 -25.95 -0.64 0.83
N ILE A 24 -25.97 -0.75 2.16
CA ILE A 24 -27.06 -1.34 2.95
C ILE A 24 -27.50 -0.38 4.05
N ASP A 25 -28.78 -0.46 4.43
CA ASP A 25 -29.39 0.43 5.43
C ASP A 25 -29.18 -0.05 6.90
N THR A 26 -28.12 -0.81 7.15
CA THR A 26 -27.80 -1.31 8.50
C THR A 26 -26.87 -0.34 9.20
N PRO A 27 -27.22 0.18 10.38
CA PRO A 27 -26.30 1.01 11.16
C PRO A 27 -25.00 0.27 11.47
N LEU A 28 -23.87 0.92 11.24
CA LEU A 28 -22.54 0.39 11.50
C LEU A 28 -21.90 1.10 12.69
N VAL A 29 -20.97 0.41 13.32
CA VAL A 29 -19.99 0.99 14.26
C VAL A 29 -18.59 0.74 13.70
N PRO A 30 -17.62 1.63 13.95
CA PRO A 30 -16.23 1.34 13.60
C PRO A 30 -15.78 0.05 14.27
N SER A 31 -15.19 -0.85 13.51
CA SER A 31 -14.66 -2.12 14.05
C SER A 31 -13.28 -1.90 14.66
N SER A 32 -13.02 -2.58 15.79
CA SER A 32 -11.69 -2.75 16.37
C SER A 32 -11.06 -4.11 15.99
N GLU A 33 -11.79 -4.92 15.24
CA GLU A 33 -11.33 -6.23 14.78
C GLU A 33 -10.45 -6.09 13.54
N TRP A 34 -9.51 -7.02 13.41
CA TRP A 34 -8.73 -7.16 12.18
C TRP A 34 -9.55 -7.85 11.09
N GLY A 35 -9.43 -7.39 9.84
CA GLY A 35 -10.04 -8.07 8.70
C GLY A 35 -10.43 -7.16 7.54
N VAL A 36 -10.83 -7.82 6.45
CA VAL A 36 -11.47 -7.18 5.31
C VAL A 36 -12.98 -7.16 5.56
N PHE A 37 -13.55 -5.98 5.70
CA PHE A 37 -14.98 -5.83 5.98
C PHE A 37 -15.78 -5.68 4.69
N PRO A 38 -16.97 -6.29 4.60
CA PRO A 38 -17.78 -6.28 3.37
C PRO A 38 -18.49 -4.93 3.11
N ASN A 39 -18.27 -3.93 3.97
CA ASN A 39 -18.99 -2.66 3.91
C ASN A 39 -18.42 -1.79 2.77
N LEU A 40 -19.17 -1.68 1.69
CA LEU A 40 -18.83 -0.84 0.55
C LEU A 40 -19.65 0.46 0.55
N VAL A 41 -19.07 1.53 0.05
CA VAL A 41 -19.86 2.71 -0.30
C VAL A 41 -20.78 2.40 -1.47
N ASN A 42 -21.96 3.02 -1.50
CA ASN A 42 -22.87 2.95 -2.65
C ASN A 42 -22.35 3.82 -3.82
N VAL A 43 -22.88 3.59 -5.01
CA VAL A 43 -22.47 4.29 -6.25
C VAL A 43 -23.56 5.26 -6.74
N GLU A 44 -24.30 5.85 -5.81
CA GLU A 44 -25.29 6.87 -6.13
C GLU A 44 -24.65 8.27 -6.27
N GLU A 45 -25.31 9.17 -6.99
CA GLU A 45 -24.80 10.52 -7.23
C GLU A 45 -24.52 11.31 -5.94
N PRO A 46 -25.35 11.24 -4.87
CA PRO A 46 -25.01 11.92 -3.61
C PRO A 46 -23.71 11.44 -2.99
N THR A 47 -23.45 10.12 -3.01
CA THR A 47 -22.21 9.52 -2.51
C THR A 47 -21.00 9.93 -3.36
N ILE A 48 -21.14 9.91 -4.68
CA ILE A 48 -20.08 10.37 -5.59
C ILE A 48 -19.77 11.84 -5.32
N THR A 49 -20.79 12.69 -5.17
CA THR A 49 -20.62 14.11 -4.84
C THR A 49 -19.92 14.30 -3.48
N PHE A 50 -20.27 13.48 -2.49
CA PHE A 50 -19.58 13.52 -1.19
C PHE A 50 -18.09 13.20 -1.35
N LEU A 51 -17.75 12.14 -2.08
CA LEU A 51 -16.37 11.75 -2.34
C LEU A 51 -15.61 12.82 -3.15
N GLU A 52 -16.24 13.42 -4.15
CA GLU A 52 -15.69 14.55 -4.92
C GLU A 52 -15.40 15.76 -4.00
N ASN A 53 -16.28 16.07 -3.04
CA ASN A 53 -16.05 17.14 -2.07
C ASN A 53 -14.86 16.83 -1.16
N VAL A 54 -14.75 15.59 -0.64
CA VAL A 54 -13.60 15.15 0.15
C VAL A 54 -12.30 15.27 -0.66
N LEU A 55 -12.31 14.78 -1.89
CA LEU A 55 -11.15 14.89 -2.78
C LEU A 55 -10.81 16.35 -3.11
N GLY A 56 -11.81 17.23 -3.19
CA GLY A 56 -11.62 18.67 -3.38
C GLY A 56 -10.82 19.32 -2.25
N GLU A 57 -11.10 18.96 -1.00
CA GLU A 57 -10.30 19.40 0.14
C GLU A 57 -8.88 18.78 0.13
N VAL A 58 -8.78 17.49 -0.16
CA VAL A 58 -7.49 16.79 -0.29
C VAL A 58 -6.60 17.44 -1.33
N VAL A 59 -7.15 17.80 -2.50
CA VAL A 59 -6.40 18.47 -3.58
C VAL A 59 -5.84 19.82 -3.14
N GLN A 60 -6.55 20.56 -2.30
CA GLN A 60 -6.09 21.85 -1.78
C GLN A 60 -4.98 21.69 -0.73
N LEU A 61 -5.07 20.66 0.11
CA LEU A 61 -4.11 20.38 1.18
C LEU A 61 -2.81 19.76 0.69
N PHE A 62 -2.88 18.94 -0.38
CA PHE A 62 -1.74 18.17 -0.88
C PHE A 62 -1.34 18.64 -2.28
N PRO A 63 -0.24 19.41 -2.42
CA PRO A 63 0.17 19.96 -3.72
C PRO A 63 0.75 18.93 -4.70
N GLY A 64 1.10 17.72 -4.24
CA GLY A 64 1.64 16.65 -5.06
C GLY A 64 0.73 16.25 -6.23
N THR A 65 1.31 15.67 -7.26
CA THR A 65 0.59 15.28 -8.48
C THR A 65 -0.38 14.13 -8.25
N TYR A 66 -0.08 13.22 -7.33
CA TYR A 66 -0.81 11.97 -7.16
C TYR A 66 -1.77 12.00 -5.96
N VAL A 67 -2.93 11.39 -6.16
CA VAL A 67 -3.89 11.04 -5.10
C VAL A 67 -4.23 9.56 -5.25
N HIS A 68 -4.10 8.79 -4.17
CA HIS A 68 -4.43 7.37 -4.15
C HIS A 68 -5.89 7.19 -3.74
N ILE A 69 -6.62 6.33 -4.46
CA ILE A 69 -8.06 6.09 -4.22
C ILE A 69 -8.37 4.68 -3.70
N GLY A 70 -7.34 3.88 -3.38
CA GLY A 70 -7.51 2.51 -2.94
C GLY A 70 -7.93 1.58 -4.07
N GLY A 71 -9.11 0.99 -3.94
CA GLY A 71 -9.71 0.09 -4.93
C GLY A 71 -9.52 -1.38 -4.63
N ASP A 72 -8.78 -1.71 -3.56
CA ASP A 72 -8.45 -3.05 -3.11
C ASP A 72 -9.56 -3.68 -2.27
N GLU A 73 -9.55 -5.01 -2.22
CA GLU A 73 -10.31 -5.86 -1.29
C GLU A 73 -11.80 -5.51 -1.18
N ALA A 74 -12.39 -4.95 -2.23
CA ALA A 74 -13.80 -4.58 -2.26
C ALA A 74 -14.69 -5.83 -2.47
N VAL A 75 -15.19 -6.39 -1.38
CA VAL A 75 -16.10 -7.56 -1.38
C VAL A 75 -17.46 -7.17 -1.93
N LYS A 76 -17.91 -7.79 -3.02
CA LYS A 76 -19.09 -7.34 -3.80
C LYS A 76 -20.43 -7.82 -3.28
N ASP A 77 -20.48 -8.70 -2.29
CA ASP A 77 -21.71 -9.34 -1.79
C ASP A 77 -22.84 -8.35 -1.46
N GLN A 78 -22.48 -7.18 -0.88
CA GLN A 78 -23.47 -6.15 -0.58
C GLN A 78 -24.03 -5.48 -1.84
N TRP A 79 -23.20 -5.27 -2.85
CA TRP A 79 -23.66 -4.71 -4.13
C TRP A 79 -24.50 -5.72 -4.90
N GLU A 80 -24.13 -7.00 -4.88
CA GLU A 80 -24.92 -8.09 -5.48
C GLU A 80 -26.30 -8.21 -4.85
N ALA A 81 -26.39 -8.11 -3.53
CA ALA A 81 -27.65 -8.21 -2.78
C ALA A 81 -28.51 -6.93 -2.81
N SER A 82 -27.92 -5.78 -3.14
CA SER A 82 -28.59 -4.48 -3.07
C SER A 82 -29.41 -4.21 -4.34
N ALA A 83 -30.74 -4.15 -4.21
CA ALA A 83 -31.62 -3.77 -5.34
C ALA A 83 -31.30 -2.37 -5.88
N ARG A 84 -30.81 -1.46 -5.03
CA ARG A 84 -30.37 -0.10 -5.36
C ARG A 84 -29.13 -0.14 -6.26
N GLU A 85 -28.10 -0.89 -5.86
CA GLU A 85 -26.88 -1.02 -6.65
C GLU A 85 -27.12 -1.75 -7.97
N GLN A 86 -27.97 -2.78 -7.96
CA GLN A 86 -28.39 -3.48 -9.19
C GLN A 86 -29.17 -2.56 -10.15
N ALA A 87 -29.98 -1.63 -9.62
CA ALA A 87 -30.63 -0.61 -10.45
C ALA A 87 -29.62 0.40 -11.00
N ARG A 88 -28.66 0.81 -10.17
CA ARG A 88 -27.58 1.71 -10.58
C ARG A 88 -26.71 1.10 -11.68
N MET A 89 -26.34 -0.18 -11.57
CA MET A 89 -25.62 -0.90 -12.62
C MET A 89 -26.32 -0.80 -13.98
N ARG A 90 -27.63 -1.09 -14.00
CA ARG A 90 -28.43 -0.97 -15.25
C ARG A 90 -28.42 0.45 -15.79
N GLN A 91 -28.53 1.46 -14.93
CA GLN A 91 -28.55 2.87 -15.30
C GLN A 91 -27.26 3.32 -15.95
N VAL A 92 -26.10 2.87 -15.42
CA VAL A 92 -24.77 3.26 -15.93
C VAL A 92 -24.24 2.30 -16.99
N GLY A 93 -24.96 1.23 -17.31
CA GLY A 93 -24.58 0.23 -18.31
C GLY A 93 -23.48 -0.74 -17.83
N ALA A 94 -23.25 -0.84 -16.53
CA ALA A 94 -22.36 -1.84 -15.93
C ALA A 94 -22.99 -3.23 -16.01
N LYS A 95 -22.21 -4.24 -16.34
CA LYS A 95 -22.68 -5.63 -16.47
C LYS A 95 -22.37 -6.47 -15.24
N THR A 96 -21.34 -6.07 -14.50
CA THR A 96 -20.85 -6.71 -13.29
C THR A 96 -20.60 -5.65 -12.20
N GLU A 97 -20.51 -6.08 -10.96
CA GLU A 97 -20.15 -5.22 -9.83
C GLU A 97 -18.72 -4.66 -9.98
N MET A 98 -17.86 -5.36 -10.70
CA MET A 98 -16.54 -4.85 -11.06
C MET A 98 -16.64 -3.70 -12.08
N ASP A 99 -17.54 -3.78 -13.05
CA ASP A 99 -17.81 -2.65 -13.97
C ASP A 99 -18.38 -1.45 -13.20
N LEU A 100 -19.20 -1.70 -12.16
CA LEU A 100 -19.73 -0.65 -11.30
C LEU A 100 -18.62 0.03 -10.48
N GLN A 101 -17.67 -0.75 -9.95
CA GLN A 101 -16.48 -0.21 -9.33
C GLN A 101 -15.65 0.61 -10.33
N GLY A 102 -15.47 0.09 -11.54
CA GLY A 102 -14.80 0.80 -12.63
C GLY A 102 -15.46 2.14 -12.93
N TYR A 103 -16.79 2.19 -12.96
CA TYR A 103 -17.55 3.44 -13.14
C TYR A 103 -17.30 4.44 -12.00
N LEU A 104 -17.33 4.00 -10.73
CA LEU A 104 -17.01 4.87 -9.59
C LEU A 104 -15.60 5.44 -9.71
N VAL A 105 -14.63 4.57 -9.98
CA VAL A 105 -13.22 4.93 -10.14
C VAL A 105 -13.03 5.94 -11.28
N GLU A 106 -13.68 5.74 -12.43
CA GLU A 106 -13.64 6.67 -13.58
C GLU A 106 -14.20 8.04 -13.20
N ARG A 107 -15.29 8.10 -12.44
CA ARG A 107 -15.90 9.36 -11.97
C ARG A 107 -14.91 10.15 -11.09
N LEU A 108 -14.29 9.48 -10.11
CA LEU A 108 -13.32 10.12 -9.22
C LEU A 108 -12.04 10.54 -9.95
N GLU A 109 -11.58 9.72 -10.91
CA GLU A 109 -10.44 10.07 -11.74
C GLU A 109 -10.70 11.31 -12.60
N LYS A 110 -11.86 11.37 -13.23
CA LYS A 110 -12.25 12.56 -14.03
C LYS A 110 -12.29 13.82 -13.17
N TYR A 111 -12.78 13.69 -11.93
CA TYR A 111 -12.74 14.79 -10.96
C TYR A 111 -11.31 15.22 -10.65
N LEU A 112 -10.44 14.27 -10.29
CA LEU A 112 -9.02 14.53 -9.99
C LEU A 112 -8.28 15.13 -11.18
N ALA A 113 -8.49 14.60 -12.39
CA ALA A 113 -7.89 15.13 -13.62
C ALA A 113 -8.31 16.58 -13.91
N GLY A 114 -9.57 16.91 -13.64
CA GLY A 114 -10.08 18.29 -13.72
C GLY A 114 -9.38 19.26 -12.75
N HIS A 115 -8.74 18.75 -11.72
CA HIS A 115 -7.93 19.49 -10.74
C HIS A 115 -6.41 19.34 -10.98
N GLY A 116 -5.99 18.82 -12.13
CA GLY A 116 -4.58 18.61 -12.47
C GLY A 116 -3.88 17.52 -11.67
N LYS A 117 -4.65 16.59 -11.08
CA LYS A 117 -4.12 15.43 -10.33
C LYS A 117 -4.19 14.16 -11.15
N ARG A 118 -3.29 13.21 -10.82
CA ARG A 118 -3.26 11.86 -11.36
C ARG A 118 -3.69 10.88 -10.26
N ARG A 119 -4.49 9.91 -10.64
CA ARG A 119 -4.92 8.84 -9.73
C ARG A 119 -3.87 7.75 -9.62
N ILE A 120 -3.69 7.22 -8.40
CA ILE A 120 -3.10 5.90 -8.15
C ILE A 120 -4.19 4.99 -7.56
N GLY A 121 -4.14 3.70 -7.82
CA GLY A 121 -4.96 2.70 -7.14
C GLY A 121 -4.23 1.37 -7.04
N TRP A 122 -4.65 0.52 -6.10
CA TRP A 122 -4.14 -0.83 -5.95
C TRP A 122 -4.43 -1.67 -7.20
N ASP A 123 -3.71 -2.76 -7.40
CA ASP A 123 -3.73 -3.48 -8.69
C ASP A 123 -5.05 -4.20 -9.03
N GLU A 124 -6.03 -4.24 -8.11
CA GLU A 124 -7.41 -4.63 -8.40
C GLU A 124 -8.08 -3.74 -9.44
N ILE A 125 -7.68 -2.49 -9.56
CA ILE A 125 -8.24 -1.60 -10.59
C ILE A 125 -7.99 -2.11 -12.02
N LEU A 126 -7.00 -3.01 -12.21
CA LEU A 126 -6.73 -3.69 -13.50
C LEU A 126 -7.82 -4.70 -13.91
N GLU A 127 -8.75 -5.01 -13.03
CA GLU A 127 -9.88 -5.90 -13.29
C GLU A 127 -10.99 -5.18 -14.06
N ALA A 128 -10.99 -3.85 -14.06
CA ALA A 128 -11.84 -3.00 -14.89
C ALA A 128 -11.02 -2.34 -16.01
N LYS A 129 -11.72 -1.71 -16.96
CA LYS A 129 -11.05 -0.91 -17.99
C LYS A 129 -10.46 0.36 -17.37
N LEU A 130 -9.17 0.55 -17.53
CA LEU A 130 -8.46 1.73 -17.05
C LEU A 130 -8.26 2.79 -18.14
N PRO A 131 -8.36 4.09 -17.82
CA PRO A 131 -7.88 5.15 -18.68
C PRO A 131 -6.35 5.17 -18.71
N PRO A 132 -5.74 5.66 -19.82
CA PRO A 132 -4.29 5.59 -20.04
C PRO A 132 -3.44 6.23 -18.95
N GLU A 133 -3.96 7.27 -18.28
CA GLU A 133 -3.26 8.07 -17.29
C GLU A 133 -3.26 7.42 -15.89
N ALA A 134 -3.99 6.32 -15.70
CA ALA A 134 -4.06 5.61 -14.45
C ALA A 134 -2.69 5.07 -14.04
N THR A 135 -2.32 5.27 -12.78
CA THR A 135 -1.13 4.67 -12.18
C THR A 135 -1.55 3.52 -11.27
N VAL A 136 -0.85 2.40 -11.37
CA VAL A 136 -1.16 1.17 -10.64
C VAL A 136 -0.14 0.93 -9.54
N MET A 137 -0.61 0.67 -8.31
CA MET A 137 0.25 0.19 -7.23
C MET A 137 0.09 -1.32 -7.08
N SER A 138 1.16 -2.07 -7.40
CA SER A 138 1.13 -3.53 -7.42
C SER A 138 1.51 -4.09 -6.07
N TRP A 139 0.55 -4.68 -5.34
CA TRP A 139 0.76 -5.20 -3.99
C TRP A 139 0.57 -6.72 -3.85
N ARG A 140 -0.30 -7.33 -4.66
CA ARG A 140 -0.55 -8.79 -4.67
C ARG A 140 0.59 -9.62 -5.27
N GLY A 141 1.79 -9.05 -5.31
CA GLY A 141 2.97 -9.56 -5.97
C GLY A 141 3.41 -8.63 -7.09
N THR A 142 4.19 -9.14 -8.05
CA THR A 142 4.70 -8.34 -9.18
C THR A 142 3.84 -8.43 -10.45
N GLU A 143 2.93 -9.40 -10.53
CA GLU A 143 2.16 -9.69 -11.75
C GLU A 143 1.22 -8.55 -12.16
N GLY A 144 0.58 -7.89 -11.17
CA GLY A 144 -0.23 -6.70 -11.41
C GLY A 144 0.59 -5.59 -12.08
N GLY A 145 1.78 -5.32 -11.55
CA GLY A 145 2.69 -4.33 -12.11
C GLY A 145 3.19 -4.69 -13.51
N LEU A 146 3.54 -5.96 -13.74
CA LEU A 146 3.90 -6.44 -15.08
C LEU A 146 2.76 -6.25 -16.08
N LYS A 147 1.54 -6.60 -15.70
CA LYS A 147 0.35 -6.43 -16.53
C LYS A 147 0.12 -4.95 -16.86
N ALA A 148 0.19 -4.07 -15.86
CA ALA A 148 0.01 -2.63 -16.01
C ALA A 148 1.08 -2.01 -16.94
N ALA A 149 2.37 -2.28 -16.70
CA ALA A 149 3.46 -1.78 -17.52
C ALA A 149 3.37 -2.23 -18.98
N ARG A 150 2.95 -3.49 -19.24
CA ARG A 150 2.71 -4.00 -20.60
C ARG A 150 1.54 -3.31 -21.31
N GLN A 151 0.59 -2.77 -20.54
CA GLN A 151 -0.54 -1.99 -21.05
C GLN A 151 -0.23 -0.49 -21.20
N GLY A 152 0.97 -0.05 -20.78
CA GLY A 152 1.41 1.35 -20.86
C GLY A 152 0.97 2.21 -19.67
N HIS A 153 0.56 1.61 -18.54
CA HIS A 153 0.29 2.33 -17.32
C HIS A 153 1.54 2.47 -16.45
N ASP A 154 1.70 3.62 -15.82
CA ASP A 154 2.73 3.83 -14.81
C ASP A 154 2.46 2.95 -13.58
N VAL A 155 3.53 2.47 -12.94
CA VAL A 155 3.47 1.48 -11.86
C VAL A 155 4.37 1.87 -10.69
N VAL A 156 3.84 1.73 -9.48
CA VAL A 156 4.62 1.66 -8.25
C VAL A 156 4.60 0.21 -7.76
N MET A 157 5.78 -0.39 -7.58
CA MET A 157 5.91 -1.78 -7.14
C MET A 157 5.94 -1.84 -5.61
N SER A 158 4.97 -2.52 -5.01
CA SER A 158 4.82 -2.66 -3.57
C SER A 158 4.42 -4.09 -3.16
N PRO A 159 5.11 -5.14 -3.66
CA PRO A 159 4.69 -6.52 -3.47
C PRO A 159 4.71 -6.92 -2.01
N SER A 160 3.56 -7.39 -1.49
CA SER A 160 3.37 -7.70 -0.06
C SER A 160 4.35 -8.75 0.47
N ASN A 161 4.79 -9.66 -0.39
CA ASN A 161 5.76 -10.71 -0.04
C ASN A 161 7.23 -10.23 -0.05
N ARG A 162 7.50 -8.93 -0.24
CA ARG A 162 8.85 -8.34 -0.25
C ARG A 162 8.93 -7.02 0.52
N THR A 163 7.93 -6.15 0.39
CA THR A 163 8.02 -4.76 0.82
C THR A 163 7.04 -4.38 1.94
N TYR A 164 6.24 -5.34 2.44
CA TYR A 164 5.37 -5.10 3.60
C TYR A 164 6.16 -5.32 4.90
N LEU A 165 6.48 -4.24 5.58
CA LEU A 165 7.37 -4.22 6.74
C LEU A 165 6.63 -4.48 8.06
N ASP A 166 5.33 -4.65 8.04
CA ASP A 166 4.49 -5.13 9.15
C ASP A 166 4.60 -6.64 9.39
N TYR A 167 5.17 -7.40 8.44
CA TYR A 167 5.47 -8.84 8.60
C TYR A 167 6.63 -9.08 9.57
N LEU A 168 6.69 -10.32 10.11
CA LEU A 168 7.78 -10.75 10.99
C LEU A 168 9.14 -10.65 10.26
N GLN A 169 10.19 -10.26 11.00
CA GLN A 169 11.55 -10.15 10.46
C GLN A 169 12.38 -11.40 10.72
N THR A 170 12.08 -12.10 11.82
CA THR A 170 12.79 -13.31 12.23
C THR A 170 11.81 -14.36 12.71
N ALA A 171 12.29 -15.60 12.82
CA ALA A 171 11.55 -16.71 13.45
C ALA A 171 11.79 -16.80 14.96
N SER A 172 12.41 -15.82 15.58
CA SER A 172 12.69 -15.78 17.01
C SER A 172 11.39 -15.82 17.82
N PRO A 173 11.34 -16.58 18.93
CA PRO A 173 10.19 -16.55 19.83
C PRO A 173 10.00 -15.19 20.52
N ASN A 174 11.02 -14.32 20.48
CA ASN A 174 10.99 -12.96 21.00
C ASN A 174 10.68 -11.92 19.89
N GLU A 175 10.27 -12.37 18.70
CA GLU A 175 9.86 -11.45 17.64
C GLU A 175 8.62 -10.67 18.06
N PRO A 176 8.61 -9.33 17.99
CA PRO A 176 7.41 -8.53 18.24
C PRO A 176 6.24 -8.96 17.34
N PRO A 177 5.00 -8.80 17.82
CA PRO A 177 3.82 -9.09 17.01
C PRO A 177 3.91 -8.48 15.61
N GLY A 178 3.45 -9.22 14.61
CA GLY A 178 3.46 -8.80 13.23
C GLY A 178 2.57 -9.70 12.40
N ARG A 179 2.31 -9.32 11.17
CA ARG A 179 1.56 -10.13 10.23
C ARG A 179 2.26 -11.49 10.04
N PRO A 180 1.54 -12.61 10.10
CA PRO A 180 2.15 -13.94 10.01
C PRO A 180 2.70 -14.17 8.60
N ALA A 181 3.95 -14.33 8.49
CA ALA A 181 4.86 -14.72 7.43
C ALA A 181 6.19 -14.02 7.69
N LEU A 182 7.25 -14.56 7.18
CA LEU A 182 8.60 -14.05 7.42
C LEU A 182 9.05 -13.27 6.18
N ILE A 183 9.44 -12.00 6.41
CA ILE A 183 10.11 -11.15 5.41
C ILE A 183 11.39 -10.62 6.05
N THR A 184 12.49 -11.31 5.81
CA THR A 184 13.80 -10.96 6.35
C THR A 184 14.40 -9.75 5.62
N LEU A 185 15.45 -9.17 6.19
CA LEU A 185 16.24 -8.14 5.51
C LEU A 185 16.74 -8.61 4.13
N GLN A 186 17.15 -9.88 4.02
CA GLN A 186 17.63 -10.45 2.77
C GLN A 186 16.51 -10.63 1.74
N ASP A 187 15.28 -10.99 2.18
CA ASP A 187 14.12 -11.07 1.31
C ASP A 187 13.76 -9.71 0.70
N VAL A 188 13.85 -8.65 1.50
CA VAL A 188 13.64 -7.27 1.03
C VAL A 188 14.74 -6.86 0.06
N TYR A 189 16.01 -7.16 0.36
CA TYR A 189 17.13 -6.85 -0.53
C TYR A 189 17.09 -7.61 -1.85
N ALA A 190 16.47 -8.79 -1.86
CA ALA A 190 16.26 -9.58 -3.08
C ALA A 190 15.11 -9.04 -3.96
N PHE A 191 14.41 -8.00 -3.53
CA PHE A 191 13.36 -7.38 -4.32
C PHE A 191 13.93 -6.75 -5.60
N GLU A 192 13.31 -7.04 -6.75
CA GLU A 192 13.63 -6.43 -8.04
C GLU A 192 12.46 -5.54 -8.47
N PRO A 193 12.58 -4.21 -8.32
CA PRO A 193 11.52 -3.28 -8.70
C PRO A 193 11.20 -3.31 -10.20
N VAL A 194 12.20 -3.59 -11.06
CA VAL A 194 12.03 -3.65 -12.51
C VAL A 194 12.25 -5.08 -12.99
N PRO A 195 11.19 -5.90 -13.06
CA PRO A 195 11.32 -7.31 -13.46
C PRO A 195 11.98 -7.48 -14.84
N PRO A 196 12.95 -8.38 -14.99
CA PRO A 196 13.73 -8.53 -16.23
C PRO A 196 12.92 -9.05 -17.42
N SER A 197 11.68 -9.46 -17.21
CA SER A 197 10.74 -9.88 -18.26
C SER A 197 10.09 -8.71 -19.02
N LEU A 198 10.31 -7.47 -18.59
CA LEU A 198 9.85 -6.27 -19.29
C LEU A 198 10.83 -5.88 -20.38
N THR A 199 10.31 -5.41 -21.51
CA THR A 199 11.14 -4.74 -22.51
C THR A 199 11.61 -3.37 -21.98
N PRO A 200 12.67 -2.77 -22.54
CA PRO A 200 13.14 -1.45 -22.13
C PRO A 200 12.05 -0.36 -22.18
N GLU A 201 11.14 -0.44 -23.14
CA GLU A 201 10.03 0.51 -23.23
C GLU A 201 9.00 0.30 -22.11
N GLN A 202 8.66 -0.95 -21.81
CA GLN A 202 7.74 -1.29 -20.72
C GLN A 202 8.34 -0.96 -19.34
N ALA A 203 9.65 -1.17 -19.17
CA ALA A 203 10.36 -0.86 -17.94
C ALA A 203 10.32 0.63 -17.57
N LYS A 204 10.16 1.54 -18.55
CA LYS A 204 10.01 2.99 -18.30
C LYS A 204 8.75 3.34 -17.51
N HIS A 205 7.75 2.47 -17.53
CA HIS A 205 6.53 2.66 -16.76
C HIS A 205 6.70 2.30 -15.27
N ILE A 206 7.78 1.62 -14.87
CA ILE A 206 8.05 1.36 -13.46
C ILE A 206 8.65 2.62 -12.83
N LEU A 207 7.84 3.34 -12.06
CA LEU A 207 8.26 4.58 -11.40
C LEU A 207 9.19 4.32 -10.22
N GLY A 208 9.11 3.13 -9.63
CA GLY A 208 9.92 2.72 -8.48
C GLY A 208 9.22 1.70 -7.61
N GLY A 209 9.69 1.59 -6.36
CA GLY A 209 9.13 0.71 -5.33
C GLY A 209 8.71 1.47 -4.08
N GLN A 210 7.78 0.88 -3.33
CA GLN A 210 7.31 1.37 -2.04
C GLN A 210 7.35 0.27 -0.99
N ALA A 211 7.77 0.62 0.21
CA ALA A 211 7.58 -0.22 1.39
C ALA A 211 6.33 0.22 2.14
N ASN A 212 5.54 -0.74 2.61
CA ASN A 212 4.35 -0.49 3.42
C ASN A 212 4.58 -0.94 4.86
N LEU A 213 4.01 -0.21 5.79
CA LEU A 213 3.92 -0.58 7.21
C LEU A 213 2.47 -0.36 7.66
N TRP A 214 1.70 -1.44 7.69
CA TRP A 214 0.35 -1.44 8.22
C TRP A 214 0.39 -1.60 9.73
N THR A 215 -0.52 -0.96 10.45
CA THR A 215 -0.36 -0.76 11.89
C THR A 215 -1.25 -1.64 12.77
N GLU A 216 -1.90 -2.67 12.21
CA GLU A 216 -2.75 -3.60 12.97
C GLU A 216 -2.01 -4.33 14.10
N TYR A 217 -0.70 -4.53 13.92
CA TYR A 217 0.18 -5.16 14.91
C TYR A 217 1.21 -4.18 15.50
N VAL A 218 1.02 -2.88 15.31
CA VAL A 218 1.96 -1.83 15.73
C VAL A 218 1.27 -0.94 16.74
N SER A 219 1.68 -1.01 17.99
CA SER A 219 1.04 -0.31 19.10
C SER A 219 1.82 0.92 19.59
N SER A 220 3.05 1.13 19.10
CA SER A 220 3.88 2.28 19.47
C SER A 220 4.80 2.73 18.33
N THR A 221 5.36 3.93 18.46
CA THR A 221 6.34 4.48 17.52
C THR A 221 7.60 3.63 17.47
N GLU A 222 8.09 3.18 18.61
CA GLU A 222 9.29 2.34 18.74
C GLU A 222 9.11 1.00 18.00
N GLN A 223 7.92 0.42 18.08
CA GLN A 223 7.60 -0.79 17.29
C GLN A 223 7.56 -0.50 15.79
N ALA A 224 6.99 0.64 15.38
CA ALA A 224 6.97 1.04 13.99
C ALA A 224 8.40 1.20 13.44
N GLU A 225 9.25 1.90 14.18
CA GLU A 225 10.65 2.13 13.84
C GLU A 225 11.43 0.82 13.76
N ALA A 226 11.32 -0.06 14.77
CA ALA A 226 11.97 -1.36 14.78
C ALA A 226 11.51 -2.28 13.63
N LYS A 227 10.25 -2.19 13.21
CA LYS A 227 9.75 -2.92 12.03
C LYS A 227 10.27 -2.30 10.72
N TYR A 228 10.39 -1.00 10.68
CA TYR A 228 10.82 -0.26 9.49
C TYR A 228 12.32 -0.42 9.23
N TRP A 229 13.16 -0.21 10.28
CA TRP A 229 14.61 -0.25 10.16
C TRP A 229 15.21 -1.59 10.59
N PRO A 230 16.18 -2.16 9.84
CA PRO A 230 16.86 -1.61 8.66
C PRO A 230 16.22 -1.99 7.31
N ARG A 231 15.06 -2.69 7.28
CA ARG A 231 14.48 -3.19 6.01
C ARG A 231 14.17 -2.06 5.02
N ALA A 232 13.77 -0.88 5.50
CA ALA A 232 13.58 0.30 4.64
C ALA A 232 14.87 0.75 3.95
N LEU A 233 16.06 0.56 4.60
CA LEU A 233 17.34 0.82 3.94
C LEU A 233 17.58 -0.14 2.77
N ALA A 234 17.15 -1.40 2.90
CA ALA A 234 17.23 -2.35 1.79
C ALA A 234 16.32 -1.94 0.63
N VAL A 235 15.08 -1.50 0.90
CA VAL A 235 14.20 -0.95 -0.14
C VAL A 235 14.84 0.26 -0.82
N ALA A 236 15.43 1.17 -0.04
CA ALA A 236 16.11 2.33 -0.60
C ALA A 236 17.28 1.93 -1.51
N ASP A 237 18.12 0.98 -1.09
CA ASP A 237 19.29 0.52 -1.87
C ASP A 237 18.83 -0.14 -3.19
N VAL A 238 17.83 -1.02 -3.15
CA VAL A 238 17.38 -1.74 -4.36
C VAL A 238 16.56 -0.87 -5.32
N THR A 239 15.95 0.20 -4.85
CA THR A 239 15.23 1.15 -5.70
C THR A 239 16.15 2.22 -6.28
N TRP A 240 17.28 2.53 -5.62
CA TRP A 240 18.24 3.54 -6.04
C TRP A 240 19.31 2.99 -6.99
N ALA A 241 19.83 1.77 -6.69
CA ALA A 241 20.93 1.19 -7.44
C ALA A 241 20.43 0.31 -8.60
N PRO A 242 21.06 0.40 -9.79
CA PRO A 242 20.84 -0.59 -10.85
C PRO A 242 21.10 -2.00 -10.33
N SER A 243 20.31 -2.99 -10.77
CA SER A 243 20.45 -4.38 -10.27
C SER A 243 21.86 -4.97 -10.44
N ALA A 244 22.54 -4.62 -11.54
CA ALA A 244 23.93 -5.04 -11.80
C ALA A 244 24.97 -4.45 -10.83
N ALA A 245 24.63 -3.38 -10.11
CA ALA A 245 25.50 -2.74 -9.11
C ALA A 245 25.17 -3.14 -7.67
N ARG A 246 24.15 -3.97 -7.45
CA ARG A 246 23.77 -4.41 -6.12
C ARG A 246 24.76 -5.44 -5.58
N ASP A 247 25.22 -5.22 -4.35
CA ASP A 247 26.14 -6.09 -3.64
C ASP A 247 25.65 -6.24 -2.19
N TRP A 248 25.15 -7.43 -1.87
CA TRP A 248 24.66 -7.76 -0.53
C TRP A 248 25.69 -7.51 0.56
N ASN A 249 26.91 -7.99 0.37
CA ASN A 249 27.97 -7.80 1.37
C ASN A 249 28.37 -6.33 1.49
N GLY A 250 28.39 -5.59 0.37
CA GLY A 250 28.58 -4.15 0.38
C GLY A 250 27.44 -3.41 1.09
N PHE A 251 26.21 -3.86 0.92
CA PHE A 251 25.08 -3.31 1.66
C PHE A 251 25.22 -3.55 3.16
N LEU A 252 25.57 -4.75 3.60
CA LEU A 252 25.77 -5.05 5.02
C LEU A 252 26.85 -4.16 5.64
N ARG A 253 28.00 -3.95 4.95
CA ARG A 253 29.04 -3.03 5.42
C ARG A 253 28.56 -1.59 5.58
N ARG A 254 27.61 -1.15 4.77
CA ARG A 254 27.03 0.20 4.86
C ARG A 254 26.00 0.36 5.99
N LEU A 255 25.52 -0.71 6.58
CA LEU A 255 24.54 -0.64 7.67
C LEU A 255 25.12 -0.01 8.95
N GLY A 256 26.37 -0.30 9.31
CA GLY A 256 26.99 0.26 10.52
C GLY A 256 26.90 1.80 10.60
N PRO A 257 27.38 2.55 9.59
CA PRO A 257 27.19 4.01 9.56
C PRO A 257 25.73 4.46 9.58
N GLN A 258 24.80 3.67 9.03
CA GLN A 258 23.37 3.99 9.07
C GLN A 258 22.79 3.81 10.47
N PHE A 259 23.15 2.74 11.18
CA PHE A 259 22.77 2.56 12.58
C PHE A 259 23.27 3.71 13.46
N ALA A 260 24.52 4.13 13.30
CA ALA A 260 25.04 5.29 13.99
C ALA A 260 24.25 6.60 13.66
N THR A 261 23.63 6.68 12.49
CA THR A 261 22.77 7.80 12.12
C THR A 261 21.42 7.69 12.81
N LEU A 262 20.80 6.50 12.82
CA LEU A 262 19.54 6.23 13.55
C LEU A 262 19.70 6.51 15.04
N ASP A 263 20.85 6.12 15.64
CA ASP A 263 21.20 6.45 17.02
C ASP A 263 21.19 7.95 17.30
N ARG A 264 21.81 8.75 16.43
CA ARG A 264 21.82 10.22 16.59
C ARG A 264 20.45 10.86 16.45
N LEU A 265 19.57 10.22 15.68
CA LEU A 265 18.20 10.67 15.46
C LEU A 265 17.23 10.15 16.52
N ASP A 266 17.71 9.35 17.46
CA ASP A 266 16.92 8.67 18.50
C ASP A 266 15.80 7.79 17.91
N VAL A 267 16.10 7.11 16.79
CA VAL A 267 15.20 6.21 16.07
C VAL A 267 15.53 4.77 16.45
N ASP A 268 14.52 4.02 16.83
CA ASP A 268 14.66 2.59 17.13
C ASP A 268 14.87 1.77 15.85
N TYR A 269 15.65 0.72 15.97
CA TYR A 269 15.92 -0.20 14.87
C TYR A 269 16.23 -1.60 15.38
N ARG A 270 16.14 -2.57 14.50
CA ARG A 270 16.50 -3.96 14.80
C ARG A 270 17.88 -4.29 14.23
N ILE A 271 18.71 -4.96 15.02
CA ILE A 271 19.94 -5.59 14.48
C ILE A 271 19.49 -6.86 13.72
N PRO A 272 19.78 -6.98 12.42
CA PRO A 272 19.33 -8.13 11.63
C PRO A 272 20.17 -9.36 11.96
N GLU A 273 19.52 -10.52 12.04
CA GLU A 273 20.17 -11.82 12.24
C GLU A 273 20.67 -12.37 10.91
N VAL A 274 21.74 -11.77 10.38
CA VAL A 274 22.33 -12.17 9.09
C VAL A 274 23.85 -12.38 9.22
N ALA A 275 24.39 -13.38 8.50
CA ALA A 275 25.82 -13.59 8.44
C ALA A 275 26.51 -12.47 7.63
N GLY A 276 27.68 -12.05 8.08
CA GLY A 276 28.51 -11.04 7.38
C GLY A 276 28.26 -9.60 7.80
N LEU A 277 27.52 -9.36 8.89
CA LEU A 277 27.59 -8.08 9.60
C LEU A 277 28.97 -7.90 10.24
N ASP A 278 29.48 -6.68 10.22
CA ASP A 278 30.72 -6.34 10.92
C ASP A 278 30.53 -6.52 12.44
N ASP A 279 31.58 -7.00 13.12
CA ASP A 279 31.56 -7.23 14.57
C ASP A 279 31.18 -5.97 15.36
N ASP A 280 31.57 -4.78 14.87
CA ASP A 280 31.20 -3.50 15.47
C ASP A 280 29.69 -3.24 15.43
N VAL A 281 28.99 -3.74 14.39
CA VAL A 281 27.51 -3.65 14.30
C VAL A 281 26.85 -4.62 15.26
N LEU A 282 27.42 -5.81 15.44
CA LEU A 282 26.91 -6.82 16.38
C LEU A 282 27.07 -6.41 17.83
N LEU A 283 27.99 -5.50 18.14
CA LEU A 283 28.24 -4.93 19.46
C LEU A 283 27.33 -3.75 19.81
N LEU A 284 26.55 -3.23 18.82
CA LEU A 284 25.55 -2.20 19.11
C LEU A 284 24.46 -2.81 19.99
N GLU A 285 24.24 -2.23 21.16
CA GLU A 285 23.08 -2.59 21.96
C GLU A 285 21.82 -2.16 21.19
N PRO A 286 20.92 -3.10 20.86
CA PRO A 286 19.68 -2.73 20.21
C PRO A 286 18.91 -1.78 21.15
N ARG A 287 18.62 -0.58 20.69
CA ARG A 287 17.80 0.39 21.42
C ARG A 287 16.32 -0.02 21.50
N VAL A 288 16.00 -1.26 21.18
CA VAL A 288 14.66 -1.78 21.30
C VAL A 288 14.31 -1.87 22.79
N ARG A 289 13.79 -0.79 23.33
CA ARG A 289 13.06 -0.78 24.60
C ARG A 289 11.71 -1.50 24.40
N LEU A 290 11.75 -2.72 23.93
CA LEU A 290 10.58 -3.59 23.97
C LEU A 290 10.31 -3.84 25.45
N GLN A 291 9.42 -3.07 26.05
CA GLN A 291 8.74 -3.52 27.25
C GLN A 291 7.98 -4.79 26.82
N LEU A 292 8.55 -5.92 27.14
CA LEU A 292 7.84 -7.19 27.12
C LEU A 292 6.67 -6.99 28.07
N PHE A 293 5.48 -6.91 27.55
CA PHE A 293 4.28 -6.92 28.35
C PHE A 293 4.23 -8.29 29.03
N SER A 294 4.49 -8.27 30.35
CA SER A 294 4.27 -9.39 31.25
C SER A 294 2.77 -9.60 31.47
#